data_7629c1cb8b42b53d36385efb4c328991
#
_entry.id   7629c1cb8b42b53d36385efb4c328991
#
_cell.length_a   1.000
_cell.length_b   1.000
_cell.length_c   1.000
_cell.angle_alpha   90.00
_cell.angle_beta   90.00
_cell.angle_gamma   90.00
#
_symmetry.space_group_name_H-M   'P 1'
#
loop_
_entity.id
_entity.type
_entity.pdbx_description
1 polymer ?
#
loop_
_entity_poly.entity_id
_entity_poly.type
_entity_poly.pdbx_seq_one_letter_code
_entity_poly.pdbx_strand_id
1 'polypeptide(L)'
;MNIFVLDKDPMRAAMMMCDKHIPKMIIESAQMLSTVHRMLDGTPVKRRSKSGKTIQTYYTFGDIRDDLYYLAVHKYHPCTTWTAESLQNYNWHYYHFVSMAKEFKFRRGKEHITFKKLGPIIAAPPINIKDIGLTEFVQAMTHYPECMVPGDAVQAYRNYYHKAKPFAKWEWGREAPTWWKGYSGAEVHSETA
;
A
#
# COMPACT_ATOMS: atom_id res chain seq x y z
N MET A 1 -1.48 5.31 -4.95
CA MET A 1 -1.21 4.54 -3.72
C MET A 1 -2.30 3.54 -3.45
N ASN A 2 -1.99 2.36 -2.97
CA ASN A 2 -3.00 1.37 -2.59
C ASN A 2 -2.35 0.21 -1.79
N ILE A 3 -3.16 -0.59 -1.07
CA ILE A 3 -2.70 -1.80 -0.37
C ILE A 3 -3.15 -3.09 -1.06
N PHE A 4 -4.12 -3.03 -1.97
CA PHE A 4 -4.65 -4.18 -2.72
C PHE A 4 -4.92 -5.41 -1.85
N VAL A 5 -5.96 -5.35 -1.02
CA VAL A 5 -6.38 -6.46 -0.16
C VAL A 5 -7.02 -7.57 -1.00
N LEU A 6 -6.20 -8.37 -1.67
CA LEU A 6 -6.66 -9.47 -2.55
C LEU A 6 -7.01 -10.74 -1.78
N ASP A 7 -6.64 -10.80 -0.51
CA ASP A 7 -7.00 -11.81 0.48
C ASP A 7 -6.95 -11.18 1.87
N LYS A 8 -7.68 -11.73 2.84
CA LYS A 8 -7.61 -11.28 4.24
C LYS A 8 -6.26 -11.62 4.90
N ASP A 9 -5.63 -12.70 4.45
CA ASP A 9 -4.26 -13.05 4.83
C ASP A 9 -3.26 -12.19 4.04
N PRO A 10 -2.38 -11.42 4.71
CA PRO A 10 -1.47 -10.50 4.04
C PRO A 10 -0.44 -11.20 3.14
N MET A 11 -0.05 -12.43 3.46
CA MET A 11 0.88 -13.22 2.65
C MET A 11 0.18 -13.68 1.37
N ARG A 12 -1.05 -14.20 1.46
CA ARG A 12 -1.83 -14.60 0.30
C ARG A 12 -2.15 -13.41 -0.59
N ALA A 13 -2.52 -12.27 0.00
CA ALA A 13 -2.75 -11.03 -0.75
C ALA A 13 -1.52 -10.64 -1.59
N ALA A 14 -0.31 -10.69 -1.02
CA ALA A 14 0.93 -10.42 -1.74
C ALA A 14 1.19 -11.44 -2.87
N MET A 15 1.00 -12.73 -2.61
CA MET A 15 1.18 -13.80 -3.62
C MET A 15 0.25 -13.62 -4.83
N MET A 16 -0.95 -13.10 -4.62
CA MET A 16 -1.95 -12.87 -5.66
C MET A 16 -1.71 -11.61 -6.49
N MET A 17 -0.82 -10.71 -6.06
CA MET A 17 -0.53 -9.49 -6.82
C MET A 17 0.19 -9.80 -8.14
N CYS A 18 -0.15 -9.05 -9.19
CA CYS A 18 0.52 -9.18 -10.49
C CYS A 18 1.98 -8.70 -10.42
N ASP A 19 2.80 -9.15 -11.36
CA ASP A 19 4.24 -8.90 -11.39
C ASP A 19 4.61 -7.42 -11.34
N LYS A 20 3.86 -6.59 -12.06
CA LYS A 20 4.11 -5.14 -12.13
C LYS A 20 3.79 -4.42 -10.81
N HIS A 21 2.86 -4.95 -10.02
CA HIS A 21 2.50 -4.36 -8.74
C HIS A 21 3.53 -4.65 -7.65
N ILE A 22 4.13 -5.83 -7.62
CA ILE A 22 5.04 -6.23 -6.54
C ILE A 22 6.14 -5.19 -6.27
N PRO A 23 6.99 -4.80 -7.24
CA PRO A 23 8.06 -3.83 -6.94
C PRO A 23 7.51 -2.44 -6.59
N LYS A 24 6.44 -2.03 -7.22
CA LYS A 24 5.85 -0.71 -7.03
C LYS A 24 5.19 -0.58 -5.65
N MET A 25 4.40 -1.58 -5.24
CA MET A 25 3.65 -1.53 -3.99
C MET A 25 4.55 -1.66 -2.76
N ILE A 26 5.72 -2.27 -2.87
CA ILE A 26 6.74 -2.24 -1.81
C ILE A 26 7.15 -0.80 -1.49
N ILE A 27 7.38 0.03 -2.51
CA ILE A 27 7.74 1.45 -2.33
C ILE A 27 6.58 2.21 -1.70
N GLU A 28 5.37 2.03 -2.22
CA GLU A 28 4.17 2.73 -1.73
C GLU A 28 3.83 2.33 -0.27
N SER A 29 3.96 1.05 0.08
CA SER A 29 3.77 0.58 1.45
C SER A 29 4.81 1.18 2.40
N ALA A 30 6.09 1.21 2.01
CA ALA A 30 7.14 1.84 2.81
C ALA A 30 6.87 3.33 3.03
N GLN A 31 6.35 4.03 2.04
CA GLN A 31 5.94 5.44 2.15
C GLN A 31 4.77 5.61 3.12
N MET A 32 3.74 4.77 3.01
CA MET A 32 2.57 4.83 3.92
C MET A 32 2.96 4.48 5.35
N LEU A 33 3.70 3.41 5.58
CA LEU A 33 4.16 3.00 6.91
C LEU A 33 5.06 4.06 7.55
N SER A 34 6.02 4.63 6.79
CA SER A 34 6.83 5.77 7.28
C SER A 34 5.98 7.00 7.62
N THR A 35 4.96 7.28 6.80
CA THR A 35 4.03 8.39 7.04
C THR A 35 3.26 8.19 8.34
N VAL A 36 2.79 6.98 8.61
CA VAL A 36 2.07 6.66 9.87
C VAL A 36 2.96 6.89 11.09
N HIS A 37 4.24 6.45 11.05
CA HIS A 37 5.19 6.75 12.13
C HIS A 37 5.35 8.24 12.36
N ARG A 38 5.57 9.01 11.28
CA ARG A 38 5.74 10.47 11.39
C ARG A 38 4.50 11.17 11.91
N MET A 39 3.32 10.73 11.50
CA MET A 39 2.06 11.34 11.95
C MET A 39 1.75 11.06 13.42
N LEU A 40 2.04 9.84 13.91
CA LEU A 40 1.70 9.43 15.26
C LEU A 40 2.77 9.77 16.29
N ASP A 41 4.04 9.64 15.94
CA ASP A 41 5.17 9.79 16.86
C ASP A 41 6.01 11.04 16.58
N GLY A 42 5.82 11.71 15.45
CA GLY A 42 6.55 12.91 15.08
C GLY A 42 5.85 14.19 15.49
N THR A 43 6.62 15.27 15.55
CA THR A 43 6.11 16.61 15.84
C THR A 43 5.89 17.38 14.52
N PRO A 44 4.71 17.99 14.31
CA PRO A 44 4.45 18.77 13.11
C PRO A 44 5.26 20.06 13.10
N VAL A 45 5.94 20.35 11.97
CA VAL A 45 6.76 21.55 11.76
C VAL A 45 6.35 22.19 10.43
N LYS A 46 6.11 23.49 10.43
CA LYS A 46 5.86 24.24 9.20
C LYS A 46 7.20 24.66 8.57
N ARG A 47 7.43 24.26 7.33
CA ARG A 47 8.61 24.64 6.55
C ARG A 47 8.21 24.99 5.12
N ARG A 48 9.05 25.76 4.43
CA ARG A 48 8.89 25.96 2.99
C ARG A 48 9.04 24.62 2.25
N SER A 49 8.21 24.42 1.24
CA SER A 49 8.34 23.28 0.32
C SER A 49 9.73 23.27 -0.35
N LYS A 50 10.12 22.11 -0.90
CA LYS A 50 11.41 21.98 -1.61
C LYS A 50 11.56 23.01 -2.74
N SER A 51 10.48 23.43 -3.37
CA SER A 51 10.48 24.49 -4.39
C SER A 51 10.48 25.92 -3.81
N GLY A 52 10.35 26.07 -2.49
CA GLY A 52 10.26 27.36 -1.80
C GLY A 52 8.93 28.12 -1.99
N LYS A 53 8.01 27.61 -2.82
CA LYS A 53 6.77 28.31 -3.23
C LYS A 53 5.64 28.27 -2.20
N THR A 54 5.60 27.21 -1.38
CA THR A 54 4.50 26.99 -0.43
C THR A 54 5.04 26.64 0.96
N ILE A 55 4.25 26.92 2.00
CA ILE A 55 4.52 26.43 3.36
C ILE A 55 3.74 25.12 3.53
N GLN A 56 4.44 24.07 3.96
CA GLN A 56 3.87 22.73 4.18
C GLN A 56 4.15 22.26 5.60
N THR A 57 3.29 21.39 6.09
CA THR A 57 3.50 20.71 7.38
C THR A 57 4.32 19.45 7.15
N TYR A 58 5.51 19.42 7.73
CA TYR A 58 6.37 18.25 7.87
C TYR A 58 6.22 17.67 9.27
N TYR A 59 6.67 16.43 9.45
CA TYR A 59 6.71 15.78 10.75
C TYR A 59 8.15 15.36 11.02
N THR A 60 8.71 15.76 12.14
CA THR A 60 10.08 15.44 12.56
C THR A 60 10.07 14.67 13.87
N PHE A 61 10.98 13.73 14.03
CA PHE A 61 11.23 13.04 15.29
C PHE A 61 12.24 13.80 16.15
N GLY A 62 13.04 14.68 15.53
CA GLY A 62 14.13 15.41 16.21
C GLY A 62 15.35 14.54 16.53
N ASP A 63 15.47 13.37 15.89
CA ASP A 63 16.58 12.43 16.08
C ASP A 63 16.93 11.70 14.76
N ILE A 64 17.81 10.67 14.85
CA ILE A 64 18.29 9.90 13.69
C ILE A 64 17.17 9.30 12.82
N ARG A 65 15.98 9.10 13.36
CA ARG A 65 14.83 8.58 12.61
C ARG A 65 14.41 9.50 11.47
N ASP A 66 14.72 10.80 11.55
CA ASP A 66 14.43 11.75 10.47
C ASP A 66 15.17 11.43 9.17
N ASP A 67 16.36 10.84 9.27
CA ASP A 67 17.16 10.41 8.10
C ASP A 67 16.80 8.99 7.63
N LEU A 68 16.24 8.17 8.52
CA LEU A 68 15.94 6.77 8.24
C LEU A 68 14.57 6.57 7.59
N TYR A 69 13.54 7.24 8.10
CA TYR A 69 12.17 7.13 7.60
C TYR A 69 11.94 8.02 6.38
N TYR A 70 11.15 7.56 5.43
CA TYR A 70 10.69 8.43 4.35
C TYR A 70 9.91 9.62 4.90
N LEU A 71 9.92 10.73 4.16
CA LEU A 71 9.07 11.88 4.48
C LEU A 71 7.60 11.50 4.43
N ALA A 72 6.79 12.16 5.26
CA ALA A 72 5.36 11.97 5.24
C ALA A 72 4.76 12.44 3.92
N VAL A 73 4.12 11.52 3.21
CA VAL A 73 3.44 11.77 1.94
C VAL A 73 2.04 11.17 1.96
N HIS A 74 1.11 11.78 1.24
CA HIS A 74 -0.26 11.25 1.12
C HIS A 74 -0.91 10.87 2.47
N LYS A 75 -0.71 11.71 3.49
CA LYS A 75 -1.16 11.45 4.87
C LYS A 75 -2.68 11.25 5.02
N TYR A 76 -3.46 11.82 4.11
CA TYR A 76 -4.93 11.68 4.09
C TYR A 76 -5.42 10.62 3.10
N HIS A 77 -4.52 9.86 2.47
CA HIS A 77 -4.93 8.76 1.61
C HIS A 77 -5.65 7.69 2.42
N PRO A 78 -6.79 7.14 1.95
CA PRO A 78 -7.57 6.17 2.72
C PRO A 78 -6.76 5.00 3.28
N CYS A 79 -5.83 4.44 2.51
CA CYS A 79 -4.95 3.36 2.98
C CYS A 79 -3.98 3.82 4.09
N THR A 80 -3.47 5.05 4.03
CA THR A 80 -2.61 5.60 5.10
C THR A 80 -3.41 5.81 6.37
N THR A 81 -4.60 6.38 6.27
CA THR A 81 -5.51 6.61 7.38
C THR A 81 -5.91 5.29 8.03
N TRP A 82 -6.32 4.30 7.24
CA TRP A 82 -6.65 2.97 7.71
C TRP A 82 -5.46 2.31 8.45
N THR A 83 -4.25 2.41 7.89
CA THR A 83 -3.03 1.86 8.52
C THR A 83 -2.75 2.51 9.88
N ALA A 84 -3.02 3.82 10.02
CA ALA A 84 -2.81 4.58 11.25
C ALA A 84 -3.90 4.38 12.31
N GLU A 85 -5.02 3.77 11.96
CA GLU A 85 -6.21 3.67 12.81
C GLU A 85 -6.01 2.71 13.97
N SER A 86 -5.32 1.57 13.75
CA SER A 86 -5.08 0.59 14.79
C SER A 86 -3.75 -0.14 14.64
N LEU A 87 -3.26 -0.68 15.75
CA LEU A 87 -2.08 -1.55 15.81
C LEU A 87 -2.23 -2.77 14.88
N GLN A 88 -3.43 -3.35 14.83
CA GLN A 88 -3.69 -4.53 14.02
C GLN A 88 -3.72 -4.19 12.52
N ASN A 89 -4.21 -3.01 12.15
CA ASN A 89 -4.15 -2.52 10.76
C ASN A 89 -2.69 -2.27 10.35
N TYR A 90 -1.91 -1.63 11.21
CA TYR A 90 -0.49 -1.42 10.97
C TYR A 90 0.25 -2.75 10.79
N ASN A 91 0.04 -3.69 11.69
CA ASN A 91 0.66 -5.00 11.64
C ASN A 91 0.26 -5.77 10.37
N TRP A 92 -1.01 -5.74 9.98
CA TRP A 92 -1.45 -6.34 8.72
C TRP A 92 -0.72 -5.72 7.53
N HIS A 93 -0.64 -4.40 7.46
CA HIS A 93 0.05 -3.70 6.37
C HIS A 93 1.56 -3.99 6.37
N TYR A 94 2.19 -4.03 7.55
CA TYR A 94 3.60 -4.38 7.66
C TYR A 94 3.86 -5.83 7.20
N TYR A 95 3.05 -6.80 7.63
CA TYR A 95 3.18 -8.18 7.16
C TYR A 95 2.93 -8.32 5.66
N HIS A 96 2.01 -7.55 5.09
CA HIS A 96 1.79 -7.47 3.65
C HIS A 96 3.03 -6.92 2.93
N PHE A 97 3.63 -5.86 3.45
CA PHE A 97 4.89 -5.28 2.95
C PHE A 97 6.05 -6.29 2.97
N VAL A 98 6.23 -7.02 4.08
CA VAL A 98 7.23 -8.10 4.21
C VAL A 98 6.97 -9.21 3.18
N SER A 99 5.70 -9.57 3.01
CA SER A 99 5.30 -10.64 2.09
C SER A 99 5.53 -10.25 0.64
N MET A 100 5.25 -9.01 0.27
CA MET A 100 5.59 -8.47 -1.07
C MET A 100 7.10 -8.48 -1.31
N ALA A 101 7.92 -8.18 -0.29
CA ALA A 101 9.38 -8.23 -0.42
C ALA A 101 9.88 -9.67 -0.62
N LYS A 102 9.28 -10.65 0.07
CA LYS A 102 9.56 -12.09 -0.14
C LYS A 102 9.14 -12.52 -1.54
N GLU A 103 7.96 -12.08 -2.02
CA GLU A 103 7.51 -12.33 -3.38
C GLU A 103 8.44 -11.71 -4.43
N PHE A 104 8.91 -10.48 -4.20
CA PHE A 104 9.89 -9.85 -5.08
C PHE A 104 11.18 -10.68 -5.17
N LYS A 105 11.70 -11.14 -4.02
CA LYS A 105 12.90 -11.99 -3.97
C LYS A 105 12.66 -13.32 -4.70
N PHE A 106 11.52 -13.95 -4.47
CA PHE A 106 11.14 -15.19 -5.16
C PHE A 106 11.07 -15.00 -6.68
N ARG A 107 10.37 -13.95 -7.15
CA ARG A 107 10.14 -13.70 -8.57
C ARG A 107 11.34 -13.12 -9.30
N ARG A 108 12.22 -12.38 -8.63
CA ARG A 108 13.33 -11.62 -9.25
C ARG A 108 14.72 -12.08 -8.83
N GLY A 109 14.84 -13.02 -7.92
CA GLY A 109 16.12 -13.56 -7.42
C GLY A 109 16.97 -12.57 -6.61
N LYS A 110 16.43 -11.41 -6.23
CA LYS A 110 17.16 -10.36 -5.49
C LYS A 110 16.29 -9.65 -4.48
N GLU A 111 16.90 -9.08 -3.46
CA GLU A 111 16.18 -8.28 -2.46
C GLU A 111 15.77 -6.91 -3.00
N HIS A 112 14.59 -6.45 -2.59
CA HIS A 112 14.13 -5.10 -2.92
C HIS A 112 14.84 -4.08 -2.03
N ILE A 113 15.46 -3.06 -2.64
CA ILE A 113 16.29 -2.09 -1.91
C ILE A 113 15.51 -1.31 -0.84
N THR A 114 14.27 -0.95 -1.12
CA THR A 114 13.40 -0.27 -0.15
C THR A 114 13.15 -1.13 1.07
N PHE A 115 12.91 -2.43 0.90
CA PHE A 115 12.72 -3.35 2.01
C PHE A 115 14.01 -3.53 2.82
N LYS A 116 15.15 -3.70 2.13
CA LYS A 116 16.45 -3.81 2.80
C LYS A 116 16.73 -2.57 3.67
N LYS A 117 16.36 -1.38 3.19
CA LYS A 117 16.57 -0.12 3.91
C LYS A 117 15.60 0.07 5.08
N LEU A 118 14.32 -0.17 4.87
CA LEU A 118 13.26 0.24 5.80
C LEU A 118 12.60 -0.90 6.55
N GLY A 119 12.61 -2.13 6.00
CA GLY A 119 11.90 -3.25 6.59
C GLY A 119 12.20 -3.47 8.08
N PRO A 120 13.46 -3.54 8.51
CA PRO A 120 13.79 -3.70 9.93
C PRO A 120 13.40 -2.49 10.80
N ILE A 121 13.44 -1.27 10.23
CA ILE A 121 13.19 -0.02 10.97
C ILE A 121 11.71 0.13 11.31
N ILE A 122 10.83 -0.16 10.34
CA ILE A 122 9.38 -0.04 10.49
C ILE A 122 8.71 -1.33 11.00
N ALA A 123 9.49 -2.30 11.46
CA ALA A 123 8.97 -3.55 12.03
C ALA A 123 8.27 -3.32 13.38
N ALA A 124 8.80 -2.41 14.19
CA ALA A 124 8.13 -1.96 15.39
C ALA A 124 7.06 -0.95 15.01
N PRO A 125 5.81 -1.09 15.47
CA PRO A 125 4.77 -0.11 15.20
C PRO A 125 5.04 1.22 15.91
N PRO A 126 4.37 2.34 15.49
CA PRO A 126 4.43 3.59 16.22
C PRO A 126 4.02 3.44 17.68
N ILE A 127 4.66 4.21 18.57
CA ILE A 127 4.38 4.14 20.02
C ILE A 127 2.96 4.63 20.34
N ASN A 128 2.50 5.64 19.62
CA ASN A 128 1.21 6.29 19.88
C ASN A 128 0.04 5.69 19.08
N ILE A 129 0.23 4.50 18.49
CA ILE A 129 -0.86 3.83 17.77
C ILE A 129 -1.85 3.17 18.73
N LYS A 130 -3.14 3.22 18.40
CA LYS A 130 -4.20 2.66 19.25
C LYS A 130 -4.30 1.14 19.07
N ASP A 131 -4.48 0.42 20.17
CA ASP A 131 -4.75 -1.04 20.17
C ASP A 131 -6.27 -1.27 20.31
N ILE A 132 -6.97 -1.28 19.18
CA ILE A 132 -8.44 -1.40 19.12
C ILE A 132 -8.94 -2.56 18.22
N GLY A 133 -8.04 -3.41 17.78
CA GLY A 133 -8.36 -4.53 16.89
C GLY A 133 -8.25 -4.18 15.40
N LEU A 134 -8.36 -5.21 14.55
CA LEU A 134 -8.39 -5.04 13.10
C LEU A 134 -9.73 -4.44 12.69
N THR A 135 -9.69 -3.30 12.02
CA THR A 135 -10.87 -2.64 11.50
C THR A 135 -11.21 -3.13 10.09
N GLU A 136 -12.38 -2.76 9.58
CA GLU A 136 -12.77 -3.10 8.22
C GLU A 136 -11.76 -2.55 7.21
N PHE A 137 -11.38 -3.38 6.23
CA PHE A 137 -10.43 -2.96 5.20
C PHE A 137 -11.01 -1.85 4.32
N VAL A 138 -10.22 -0.81 4.13
CA VAL A 138 -10.59 0.31 3.26
C VAL A 138 -10.61 -0.11 1.78
N GLN A 139 -11.59 0.39 1.04
CA GLN A 139 -11.74 0.19 -0.40
C GLN A 139 -11.29 1.47 -1.14
N ALA A 140 -9.99 1.57 -1.44
CA ALA A 140 -9.38 2.77 -2.04
C ALA A 140 -9.44 2.73 -3.58
N MET A 141 -10.64 2.84 -4.14
CA MET A 141 -10.87 2.82 -5.58
C MET A 141 -11.98 3.80 -6.02
N THR A 142 -11.94 5.01 -5.52
CA THR A 142 -12.98 6.05 -5.73
C THR A 142 -13.26 6.39 -7.19
N HIS A 143 -12.30 6.18 -8.10
CA HIS A 143 -12.50 6.36 -9.55
C HIS A 143 -13.23 5.18 -10.22
N TYR A 144 -13.47 4.11 -9.48
CA TYR A 144 -14.17 2.89 -9.94
C TYR A 144 -15.17 2.45 -8.85
N PRO A 145 -16.15 3.29 -8.55
CA PRO A 145 -17.11 3.00 -7.47
C PRO A 145 -17.91 1.71 -7.73
N GLU A 146 -18.08 1.34 -8.98
CA GLU A 146 -18.73 0.09 -9.39
C GLU A 146 -17.97 -1.18 -8.96
N CYS A 147 -16.68 -1.06 -8.63
CA CYS A 147 -15.90 -2.17 -8.11
C CYS A 147 -16.10 -2.39 -6.61
N MET A 148 -16.59 -1.38 -5.89
CA MET A 148 -16.74 -1.43 -4.44
C MET A 148 -17.82 -2.41 -4.02
N VAL A 149 -17.57 -3.16 -2.94
CA VAL A 149 -18.52 -4.12 -2.37
C VAL A 149 -18.63 -3.85 -0.87
N PRO A 150 -19.78 -3.38 -0.37
CA PRO A 150 -19.97 -3.12 1.04
C PRO A 150 -19.62 -4.35 1.89
N GLY A 151 -18.74 -4.19 2.89
CA GLY A 151 -18.34 -5.28 3.79
C GLY A 151 -17.38 -6.33 3.17
N ASP A 152 -17.04 -6.24 1.88
CA ASP A 152 -16.13 -7.18 1.23
C ASP A 152 -15.07 -6.49 0.38
N ALA A 153 -14.03 -5.99 1.06
CA ALA A 153 -12.91 -5.34 0.41
C ALA A 153 -12.12 -6.30 -0.51
N VAL A 154 -12.03 -7.58 -0.17
CA VAL A 154 -11.33 -8.57 -1.00
C VAL A 154 -12.00 -8.68 -2.36
N GLN A 155 -13.32 -8.85 -2.40
CA GLN A 155 -14.05 -8.90 -3.67
C GLN A 155 -13.95 -7.56 -4.42
N ALA A 156 -14.01 -6.43 -3.72
CA ALA A 156 -13.85 -5.11 -4.33
C ALA A 156 -12.50 -4.94 -5.03
N TYR A 157 -11.39 -5.35 -4.39
CA TYR A 157 -10.07 -5.29 -5.00
C TYR A 157 -9.88 -6.27 -6.16
N ARG A 158 -10.52 -7.43 -6.13
CA ARG A 158 -10.54 -8.38 -7.26
C ARG A 158 -11.32 -7.80 -8.44
N ASN A 159 -12.47 -7.18 -8.21
CA ASN A 159 -13.24 -6.44 -9.22
C ASN A 159 -12.38 -5.32 -9.82
N TYR A 160 -11.68 -4.57 -8.97
CA TYR A 160 -10.81 -3.47 -9.39
C TYR A 160 -9.63 -3.96 -10.25
N TYR A 161 -9.10 -5.15 -9.97
CA TYR A 161 -8.07 -5.76 -10.83
C TYR A 161 -8.62 -6.04 -12.23
N HIS A 162 -9.79 -6.66 -12.33
CA HIS A 162 -10.43 -6.95 -13.62
C HIS A 162 -10.75 -5.66 -14.39
N LYS A 163 -11.26 -4.64 -13.72
CA LYS A 163 -11.74 -3.41 -14.35
C LYS A 163 -10.62 -2.45 -14.75
N ALA A 164 -9.55 -2.34 -13.94
CA ALA A 164 -8.61 -1.23 -14.04
C ALA A 164 -7.14 -1.64 -14.22
N LYS A 165 -6.83 -2.93 -14.36
CA LYS A 165 -5.44 -3.41 -14.46
C LYS A 165 -5.19 -4.21 -15.76
N PRO A 166 -5.23 -3.54 -16.94
CA PRO A 166 -5.00 -4.21 -18.22
C PRO A 166 -3.60 -4.83 -18.34
N PHE A 167 -2.67 -4.36 -17.54
CA PHE A 167 -1.29 -4.82 -17.49
C PHE A 167 -1.05 -6.00 -16.54
N ALA A 168 -2.10 -6.50 -15.86
CA ALA A 168 -1.94 -7.56 -14.87
C ALA A 168 -1.49 -8.86 -15.54
N LYS A 169 -0.30 -9.33 -15.18
CA LYS A 169 0.33 -10.55 -15.66
C LYS A 169 1.08 -11.23 -14.51
N TRP A 170 1.20 -12.54 -14.59
CA TRP A 170 1.94 -13.42 -13.67
C TRP A 170 2.87 -14.31 -14.50
N GLU A 171 4.03 -13.77 -14.88
CA GLU A 171 5.02 -14.42 -15.77
C GLU A 171 6.33 -14.71 -15.02
N TRP A 172 6.48 -14.21 -13.76
CA TRP A 172 7.72 -14.30 -13.00
C TRP A 172 7.68 -15.40 -11.93
N GLY A 173 7.27 -16.62 -12.31
CA GLY A 173 7.28 -17.80 -11.44
C GLY A 173 6.05 -17.93 -10.54
N ARG A 174 5.00 -17.16 -10.76
CA ARG A 174 3.67 -17.35 -10.17
C ARG A 174 2.62 -17.51 -11.26
N GLU A 175 1.68 -18.40 -11.02
CA GLU A 175 0.47 -18.48 -11.83
C GLU A 175 -0.53 -17.39 -11.41
N ALA A 176 -1.39 -16.98 -12.34
CA ALA A 176 -2.49 -16.10 -12.04
C ALA A 176 -3.42 -16.74 -11.00
N PRO A 177 -3.92 -15.97 -10.03
CA PRO A 177 -4.85 -16.52 -9.04
C PRO A 177 -6.14 -17.01 -9.71
N THR A 178 -6.78 -18.03 -9.13
CA THR A 178 -7.97 -18.69 -9.70
C THR A 178 -9.16 -17.77 -9.95
N TRP A 179 -9.24 -16.66 -9.19
CA TRP A 179 -10.28 -15.64 -9.39
C TRP A 179 -10.01 -14.73 -10.61
N TRP A 180 -8.76 -14.66 -11.13
CA TRP A 180 -8.45 -13.82 -12.28
C TRP A 180 -8.98 -14.44 -13.56
N LYS A 181 -9.90 -13.72 -14.24
CA LYS A 181 -10.54 -14.17 -15.50
C LYS A 181 -10.15 -13.31 -16.71
N GLY A 182 -9.15 -12.45 -16.54
CA GLY A 182 -8.74 -11.49 -17.55
C GLY A 182 -9.24 -10.09 -17.32
N TYR A 183 -8.72 -9.14 -18.08
CA TYR A 183 -9.12 -7.75 -18.04
C TYR A 183 -10.50 -7.56 -18.69
N SER A 184 -11.42 -6.91 -18.00
CA SER A 184 -12.80 -6.68 -18.45
C SER A 184 -13.13 -5.21 -18.75
N GLY A 185 -12.15 -4.31 -18.63
CA GLY A 185 -12.36 -2.87 -18.81
C GLY A 185 -12.45 -2.40 -20.26
N ALA A 186 -12.32 -3.29 -21.26
CA ALA A 186 -12.20 -2.94 -22.68
C ALA A 186 -13.54 -2.71 -23.43
N GLU A 187 -14.67 -2.73 -22.75
CA GLU A 187 -15.97 -2.54 -23.40
C GLU A 187 -16.63 -1.18 -23.11
N VAL A 188 -15.98 -0.08 -23.42
CA VAL A 188 -16.70 1.19 -23.70
C VAL A 188 -15.75 2.11 -24.47
N HIS A 189 -15.67 1.99 -25.78
CA HIS A 189 -15.43 3.05 -26.75
C HIS A 189 -15.18 2.46 -28.14
N SER A 190 -16.21 1.84 -28.69
CA SER A 190 -16.31 1.66 -30.13
C SER A 190 -17.78 1.64 -30.54
N GLU A 191 -18.46 2.79 -30.34
CA GLU A 191 -19.68 3.11 -31.06
C GLU A 191 -19.94 4.61 -30.91
N THR A 192 -19.32 5.38 -31.77
CA THR A 192 -19.91 6.57 -32.43
C THR A 192 -18.98 6.93 -33.59
N ALA A 193 -19.32 6.39 -34.75
CA ALA A 193 -18.97 7.00 -36.00
C ALA A 193 -20.03 8.05 -36.31
#